data_c8f1487d784dc8e5113d70a76ed11c6f
#
_entry.id   c8f1487d784dc8e5113d70a76ed11c6f
#
_cell.length_a   1.000
_cell.length_b   1.000
_cell.length_c   1.000
_cell.angle_alpha   90.00
_cell.angle_beta   90.00
_cell.angle_gamma   90.00
#
_symmetry.space_group_name_H-M   'P 1'
#
loop_
_entity.id
_entity.type
_entity.pdbx_description
1 polymer ?
#
loop_
_entity_poly.entity_id
_entity_poly.type
_entity_poly.pdbx_seq_one_letter_code
_entity_poly.pdbx_strand_id
1 'polypeptide(L)'
;MLTLYYGPGACSLASHIALEEIGVPYEERPTLLAKGEQKSEAYLKVNPRGKVPALVVDGHVITENTAILTYLAKRYPEKKLWPTDPIQEAHCIGTMAWFSNSVHPCYTHYVRPERFVEGEAAQASVKAMGKQAFWAVLSEIDTLLGTKTWMLGDQFTVADCYGIVFYSWGVRAGLPMTDLKRYTAWKDRMLARPAVRKTLEAEQNVLVQPA
;
A
#
# COMPACT_ATOMS: atom_id res chain seq x y z
N MET A 1 3.06 16.65 16.49
CA MET A 1 2.70 15.25 16.81
C MET A 1 2.13 14.58 15.56
N LEU A 2 2.50 13.33 15.29
CA LEU A 2 1.97 12.58 14.14
C LEU A 2 0.85 11.65 14.61
N THR A 3 -0.25 11.58 13.86
CA THR A 3 -1.32 10.59 14.06
C THR A 3 -1.67 9.95 12.74
N LEU A 4 -1.58 8.62 12.63
CA LEU A 4 -1.95 7.86 11.45
C LEU A 4 -3.33 7.21 11.64
N TYR A 5 -4.27 7.57 10.77
CA TYR A 5 -5.52 6.82 10.60
C TYR A 5 -5.31 5.78 9.50
N TYR A 6 -5.49 4.50 9.84
CA TYR A 6 -5.26 3.39 8.92
C TYR A 6 -6.32 2.31 9.03
N GLY A 7 -6.53 1.55 7.98
CA GLY A 7 -7.38 0.36 8.01
C GLY A 7 -6.50 -0.89 7.95
N PRO A 8 -6.57 -1.80 8.93
CA PRO A 8 -5.77 -3.03 8.89
C PRO A 8 -5.93 -3.78 7.57
N GLY A 9 -4.80 -4.09 6.92
CA GLY A 9 -4.75 -4.76 5.63
C GLY A 9 -5.25 -3.95 4.43
N ALA A 10 -5.50 -2.64 4.58
CA ALA A 10 -5.80 -1.73 3.47
C ALA A 10 -4.51 -1.13 2.87
N CYS A 11 -4.64 -0.24 1.89
CA CYS A 11 -3.50 0.43 1.27
C CYS A 11 -2.71 1.33 2.24
N SER A 12 -3.31 1.73 3.35
CA SER A 12 -2.66 2.46 4.45
C SER A 12 -1.50 1.71 5.10
N LEU A 13 -1.39 0.39 4.91
CA LEU A 13 -0.23 -0.41 5.29
C LEU A 13 1.09 0.22 4.79
N ALA A 14 1.08 0.83 3.60
CA ALA A 14 2.25 1.52 3.06
C ALA A 14 2.74 2.67 3.95
N SER A 15 1.82 3.53 4.37
CA SER A 15 2.11 4.68 5.26
C SER A 15 2.49 4.22 6.66
N HIS A 16 1.89 3.14 7.14
CA HIS A 16 2.18 2.54 8.44
C HIS A 16 3.62 1.98 8.47
N ILE A 17 4.00 1.18 7.46
CA ILE A 17 5.38 0.68 7.32
C ILE A 17 6.39 1.84 7.24
N ALA A 18 6.08 2.90 6.48
CA ALA A 18 6.99 4.04 6.37
C ALA A 18 7.22 4.73 7.72
N LEU A 19 6.21 4.88 8.55
CA LEU A 19 6.34 5.43 9.92
C LEU A 19 7.19 4.52 10.82
N GLU A 20 7.00 3.21 10.78
CA GLU A 20 7.80 2.25 11.53
C GLU A 20 9.27 2.22 11.06
N GLU A 21 9.54 2.35 9.76
CA GLU A 21 10.91 2.47 9.22
C GLU A 21 11.58 3.78 9.65
N ILE A 22 10.82 4.85 9.78
CA ILE A 22 11.30 6.12 10.30
C ILE A 22 11.59 6.01 11.80
N GLY A 23 10.75 5.31 12.56
CA GLY A 23 10.96 5.05 13.98
C GLY A 23 10.74 6.27 14.88
N VAL A 24 9.96 7.27 14.45
CA VAL A 24 9.54 8.40 15.30
C VAL A 24 8.26 8.06 16.03
N PRO A 25 8.02 8.65 17.21
CA PRO A 25 6.74 8.46 17.90
C PRO A 25 5.57 9.00 17.08
N TYR A 26 4.51 8.23 16.99
CA TYR A 26 3.24 8.62 16.38
C TYR A 26 2.07 7.90 17.08
N GLU A 27 0.88 8.44 16.92
CA GLU A 27 -0.35 7.84 17.44
C GLU A 27 -1.01 7.00 16.34
N GLU A 28 -1.36 5.78 16.68
CA GLU A 28 -2.11 4.87 15.81
C GLU A 28 -3.62 5.01 16.03
N ARG A 29 -4.37 5.20 14.94
CA ARG A 29 -5.83 5.26 14.92
C ARG A 29 -6.39 4.25 13.91
N PRO A 30 -6.57 2.99 14.32
CA PRO A 30 -7.19 2.00 13.46
C PRO A 30 -8.62 2.42 13.12
N THR A 31 -8.97 2.27 11.85
CA THR A 31 -10.29 2.58 11.28
C THR A 31 -10.82 1.31 10.61
N LEU A 32 -11.78 0.65 11.24
CA LEU A 32 -12.26 -0.66 10.81
C LEU A 32 -13.21 -0.54 9.61
N LEU A 33 -12.64 -0.72 8.41
CA LEU A 33 -13.36 -0.54 7.14
C LEU A 33 -14.56 -1.50 6.99
N ALA A 34 -14.45 -2.70 7.56
CA ALA A 34 -15.54 -3.67 7.56
C ALA A 34 -16.77 -3.22 8.40
N LYS A 35 -16.52 -2.36 9.41
CA LYS A 35 -17.58 -1.74 10.23
C LYS A 35 -18.08 -0.41 9.67
N GLY A 36 -17.50 0.07 8.56
CA GLY A 36 -17.88 1.35 7.98
C GLY A 36 -17.37 2.57 8.75
N GLU A 37 -16.40 2.42 9.67
CA GLU A 37 -15.91 3.50 10.54
C GLU A 37 -15.34 4.68 9.74
N GLN A 38 -14.81 4.44 8.52
CA GLN A 38 -14.35 5.49 7.60
C GLN A 38 -15.50 6.40 7.10
N LYS A 39 -16.75 6.03 7.35
CA LYS A 39 -17.96 6.80 7.02
C LYS A 39 -18.62 7.42 8.25
N SER A 40 -18.08 7.20 9.44
CA SER A 40 -18.57 7.84 10.66
C SER A 40 -18.39 9.36 10.61
N GLU A 41 -19.29 10.09 11.28
CA GLU A 41 -19.20 11.56 11.38
C GLU A 41 -17.84 11.99 11.95
N ALA A 42 -17.33 11.25 12.95
CA ALA A 42 -16.05 11.55 13.57
C ALA A 42 -14.89 11.45 12.56
N TYR A 43 -14.87 10.38 11.76
CA TYR A 43 -13.82 10.20 10.76
C TYR A 43 -13.96 11.17 9.58
N LEU A 44 -15.18 11.47 9.14
CA LEU A 44 -15.43 12.42 8.04
C LEU A 44 -14.96 13.84 8.38
N LYS A 45 -14.87 14.20 9.65
CA LYS A 45 -14.23 15.46 10.08
C LYS A 45 -12.71 15.45 9.87
N VAL A 46 -12.07 14.27 9.89
CA VAL A 46 -10.63 14.11 9.58
C VAL A 46 -10.43 14.02 8.07
N ASN A 47 -11.15 13.13 7.40
CA ASN A 47 -11.08 12.97 5.95
C ASN A 47 -12.48 12.91 5.32
N PRO A 48 -12.96 14.02 4.75
CA PRO A 48 -14.30 14.10 4.14
C PRO A 48 -14.54 13.08 3.00
N ARG A 49 -13.47 12.57 2.39
CA ARG A 49 -13.57 11.53 1.35
C ARG A 49 -13.92 10.15 1.94
N GLY A 50 -13.81 9.96 3.29
CA GLY A 50 -14.09 8.69 3.95
C GLY A 50 -13.21 7.55 3.44
N LYS A 51 -11.91 7.81 3.33
CA LYS A 51 -10.89 6.84 2.89
C LYS A 51 -9.68 6.89 3.81
N VAL A 52 -8.99 5.78 3.96
CA VAL A 52 -7.68 5.66 4.61
C VAL A 52 -6.59 5.52 3.54
N PRO A 53 -5.32 5.91 3.85
CA PRO A 53 -4.85 6.57 5.06
C PRO A 53 -5.22 8.06 5.16
N ALA A 54 -5.14 8.59 6.39
CA ALA A 54 -5.00 10.00 6.65
C ALA A 54 -3.89 10.19 7.70
N LEU A 55 -2.93 11.06 7.43
CA LEU A 55 -1.87 11.44 8.36
C LEU A 55 -2.15 12.85 8.89
N VAL A 56 -2.31 12.99 10.20
CA VAL A 56 -2.41 14.29 10.86
C VAL A 56 -1.03 14.69 11.36
N VAL A 57 -0.60 15.88 10.98
CA VAL A 57 0.69 16.47 11.36
C VAL A 57 0.44 17.84 11.95
N ASP A 58 0.60 17.98 13.26
CA ASP A 58 0.43 19.26 13.96
C ASP A 58 -0.88 19.98 13.57
N GLY A 59 -1.97 19.23 13.49
CA GLY A 59 -3.31 19.70 13.11
C GLY A 59 -3.59 19.75 11.60
N HIS A 60 -2.61 19.56 10.75
CA HIS A 60 -2.79 19.48 9.29
C HIS A 60 -3.04 18.04 8.84
N VAL A 61 -4.03 17.83 8.00
CA VAL A 61 -4.37 16.51 7.46
C VAL A 61 -3.77 16.32 6.08
N ILE A 62 -2.97 15.28 5.91
CA ILE A 62 -2.44 14.83 4.61
C ILE A 62 -3.15 13.53 4.24
N THR A 63 -3.70 13.46 3.04
CA THR A 63 -4.33 12.26 2.49
C THR A 63 -3.60 11.79 1.23
N GLU A 64 -3.94 10.59 0.71
CA GLU A 64 -3.32 9.88 -0.39
C GLU A 64 -1.92 9.31 -0.04
N ASN A 65 -1.74 8.01 -0.26
CA ASN A 65 -0.47 7.34 0.05
C ASN A 65 0.74 8.03 -0.59
N THR A 66 0.65 8.40 -1.87
CA THR A 66 1.75 9.07 -2.59
C THR A 66 2.18 10.35 -1.87
N ALA A 67 1.22 11.17 -1.42
CA ALA A 67 1.51 12.41 -0.70
C ALA A 67 2.09 12.15 0.69
N ILE A 68 1.49 11.22 1.45
CA ILE A 68 1.94 10.87 2.81
C ILE A 68 3.36 10.29 2.76
N LEU A 69 3.62 9.35 1.87
CA LEU A 69 4.92 8.69 1.72
C LEU A 69 6.01 9.70 1.31
N THR A 70 5.69 10.58 0.36
CA THR A 70 6.60 11.67 -0.05
C THR A 70 6.90 12.61 1.11
N TYR A 71 5.85 13.04 1.83
CA TYR A 71 6.01 13.92 3.00
C TYR A 71 6.90 13.28 4.06
N LEU A 72 6.61 12.04 4.46
CA LEU A 72 7.36 11.34 5.49
C LEU A 72 8.83 11.15 5.09
N ALA A 73 9.09 10.69 3.88
CA ALA A 73 10.45 10.46 3.41
C ALA A 73 11.27 11.76 3.29
N LYS A 74 10.65 12.86 2.86
CA LYS A 74 11.32 14.18 2.79
C LYS A 74 11.44 14.88 4.14
N ARG A 75 10.56 14.60 5.09
CA ARG A 75 10.61 15.12 6.46
C ARG A 75 11.73 14.50 7.29
N TYR A 76 12.10 13.25 6.99
CA TYR A 76 13.12 12.48 7.69
C TYR A 76 14.20 11.97 6.72
N PRO A 77 14.97 12.89 6.10
CA PRO A 77 15.94 12.53 5.04
C PRO A 77 17.07 11.62 5.53
N GLU A 78 17.39 11.65 6.83
CA GLU A 78 18.40 10.80 7.46
C GLU A 78 18.03 9.31 7.41
N LYS A 79 16.75 8.98 7.20
CA LYS A 79 16.27 7.59 7.05
C LYS A 79 16.48 7.02 5.64
N LYS A 80 16.87 7.88 4.70
CA LYS A 80 17.22 7.49 3.32
C LYS A 80 16.10 6.73 2.59
N LEU A 81 14.84 7.07 2.89
CA LEU A 81 13.67 6.45 2.25
C LEU A 81 13.27 7.12 0.92
N TRP A 82 14.02 8.15 0.51
CA TRP A 82 13.79 8.91 -0.70
C TRP A 82 15.06 8.97 -1.56
N PRO A 83 14.96 8.81 -2.89
CA PRO A 83 16.10 9.02 -3.77
C PRO A 83 16.58 10.47 -3.72
N THR A 84 17.87 10.69 -3.94
CA THR A 84 18.46 12.04 -3.97
C THR A 84 18.73 12.55 -5.39
N ASP A 85 18.76 11.65 -6.37
CA ASP A 85 18.86 11.99 -7.78
C ASP A 85 17.49 12.41 -8.32
N PRO A 86 17.36 13.56 -9.03
CA PRO A 86 16.06 14.06 -9.51
C PRO A 86 15.31 13.10 -10.46
N ILE A 87 16.04 12.32 -11.27
CA ILE A 87 15.42 11.33 -12.15
C ILE A 87 14.88 10.17 -11.33
N GLN A 88 15.62 9.70 -10.33
CA GLN A 88 15.15 8.65 -9.43
C GLN A 88 13.99 9.13 -8.55
N GLU A 89 13.97 10.41 -8.13
CA GLU A 89 12.79 11.00 -7.46
C GLU A 89 11.54 10.94 -8.36
N ALA A 90 11.69 11.31 -9.63
CA ALA A 90 10.60 11.24 -10.61
C ALA A 90 10.11 9.80 -10.80
N HIS A 91 11.03 8.82 -10.88
CA HIS A 91 10.67 7.41 -10.93
C HIS A 91 9.96 6.94 -9.67
N CYS A 92 10.37 7.38 -8.48
CA CYS A 92 9.72 7.06 -7.22
C CYS A 92 8.27 7.57 -7.19
N ILE A 93 8.06 8.83 -7.56
CA ILE A 93 6.73 9.44 -7.66
C ILE A 93 5.88 8.70 -8.70
N GLY A 94 6.46 8.45 -9.89
CA GLY A 94 5.78 7.75 -10.98
C GLY A 94 5.33 6.35 -10.58
N THR A 95 6.20 5.58 -9.91
CA THR A 95 5.88 4.24 -9.39
C THR A 95 4.73 4.30 -8.38
N MET A 96 4.78 5.21 -7.40
CA MET A 96 3.70 5.35 -6.42
C MET A 96 2.39 5.85 -7.05
N ALA A 97 2.46 6.74 -8.04
CA ALA A 97 1.31 7.18 -8.81
C ALA A 97 0.68 6.02 -9.59
N TRP A 98 1.50 5.22 -10.29
CA TRP A 98 1.03 4.02 -10.98
C TRP A 98 0.38 3.01 -10.02
N PHE A 99 0.96 2.80 -8.85
CA PHE A 99 0.37 1.98 -7.79
C PHE A 99 -1.01 2.47 -7.38
N SER A 100 -1.19 3.78 -7.19
CA SER A 100 -2.46 4.34 -6.72
C SER A 100 -3.53 4.45 -7.81
N ASN A 101 -3.15 4.75 -9.05
CA ASN A 101 -4.13 5.03 -10.12
C ASN A 101 -4.37 3.86 -11.08
N SER A 102 -3.51 2.83 -11.07
CA SER A 102 -3.63 1.69 -11.97
C SER A 102 -3.69 0.37 -11.22
N VAL A 103 -2.67 0.05 -10.38
CA VAL A 103 -2.62 -1.25 -9.68
C VAL A 103 -3.76 -1.40 -8.67
N HIS A 104 -3.98 -0.38 -7.83
CA HIS A 104 -5.05 -0.39 -6.84
C HIS A 104 -6.46 -0.50 -7.46
N PRO A 105 -6.82 0.26 -8.52
CA PRO A 105 -8.10 0.08 -9.21
C PRO A 105 -8.32 -1.33 -9.75
N CYS A 106 -7.31 -1.98 -10.34
CA CYS A 106 -7.43 -3.37 -10.80
C CYS A 106 -7.85 -4.31 -9.67
N TYR A 107 -7.22 -4.18 -8.48
CA TYR A 107 -7.66 -4.92 -7.29
C TYR A 107 -9.09 -4.58 -6.89
N THR A 108 -9.46 -3.29 -6.90
CA THR A 108 -10.81 -2.87 -6.50
C THR A 108 -11.88 -3.42 -7.45
N HIS A 109 -11.65 -3.42 -8.76
CA HIS A 109 -12.56 -4.06 -9.72
C HIS A 109 -12.74 -5.55 -9.43
N TYR A 110 -11.67 -6.25 -9.05
CA TYR A 110 -11.71 -7.67 -8.73
C TYR A 110 -12.50 -7.96 -7.45
N VAL A 111 -12.25 -7.21 -6.35
CA VAL A 111 -12.78 -7.57 -5.03
C VAL A 111 -14.01 -6.76 -4.60
N ARG A 112 -14.35 -5.69 -5.32
CA ARG A 112 -15.44 -4.76 -5.04
C ARG A 112 -16.19 -4.33 -6.31
N PRO A 113 -16.63 -5.27 -7.17
CA PRO A 113 -17.31 -4.94 -8.43
C PRO A 113 -18.60 -4.15 -8.21
N GLU A 114 -19.26 -4.32 -7.06
CA GLU A 114 -20.47 -3.60 -6.64
C GLU A 114 -20.28 -2.07 -6.52
N ARG A 115 -19.05 -1.59 -6.53
CA ARG A 115 -18.76 -0.14 -6.52
C ARG A 115 -18.84 0.50 -7.91
N PHE A 116 -18.91 -0.30 -8.95
CA PHE A 116 -18.81 0.16 -10.34
C PHE A 116 -20.07 -0.11 -11.15
N VAL A 117 -20.77 -1.21 -10.84
CA VAL A 117 -21.95 -1.64 -11.60
C VAL A 117 -22.98 -2.28 -10.68
N GLU A 118 -24.23 -2.19 -11.09
CA GLU A 118 -25.36 -2.90 -10.45
C GLU A 118 -25.67 -4.18 -11.22
N GLY A 119 -26.26 -5.15 -10.51
CA GLY A 119 -26.69 -6.43 -11.07
C GLY A 119 -25.59 -7.48 -11.12
N GLU A 120 -26.01 -8.71 -10.80
CA GLU A 120 -25.12 -9.86 -10.56
C GLU A 120 -24.26 -10.23 -11.79
N ALA A 121 -24.85 -10.24 -12.98
CA ALA A 121 -24.16 -10.56 -14.21
C ALA A 121 -23.10 -9.49 -14.59
N ALA A 122 -23.41 -8.19 -14.40
CA ALA A 122 -22.46 -7.11 -14.65
C ALA A 122 -21.32 -7.15 -13.63
N GLN A 123 -21.61 -7.38 -12.35
CA GLN A 123 -20.61 -7.54 -11.30
C GLN A 123 -19.68 -8.72 -11.55
N ALA A 124 -20.23 -9.87 -12.01
CA ALA A 124 -19.43 -11.03 -12.38
C ALA A 124 -18.47 -10.72 -13.54
N SER A 125 -18.93 -9.97 -14.54
CA SER A 125 -18.08 -9.52 -15.67
C SER A 125 -16.95 -8.60 -15.21
N VAL A 126 -17.27 -7.56 -14.43
CA VAL A 126 -16.26 -6.63 -13.86
C VAL A 126 -15.25 -7.37 -12.99
N LYS A 127 -15.71 -8.30 -12.17
CA LYS A 127 -14.85 -9.14 -11.32
C LYS A 127 -13.89 -9.98 -12.15
N ALA A 128 -14.36 -10.63 -13.20
CA ALA A 128 -13.53 -11.45 -14.08
C ALA A 128 -12.45 -10.62 -14.78
N MET A 129 -12.81 -9.49 -15.36
CA MET A 129 -11.88 -8.53 -15.98
C MET A 129 -10.89 -7.97 -14.97
N GLY A 130 -11.39 -7.58 -13.77
CA GLY A 130 -10.56 -7.08 -12.68
C GLY A 130 -9.52 -8.09 -12.20
N LYS A 131 -9.88 -9.38 -12.13
CA LYS A 131 -8.94 -10.45 -11.79
C LYS A 131 -7.81 -10.55 -12.80
N GLN A 132 -8.14 -10.55 -14.10
CA GLN A 132 -7.15 -10.61 -15.17
C GLN A 132 -6.25 -9.37 -15.16
N ALA A 133 -6.82 -8.18 -15.04
CA ALA A 133 -6.07 -6.93 -14.98
C ALA A 133 -5.16 -6.88 -13.75
N PHE A 134 -5.66 -7.31 -12.59
CA PHE A 134 -4.84 -7.32 -11.37
C PHE A 134 -3.68 -8.29 -11.48
N TRP A 135 -3.90 -9.50 -12.01
CA TRP A 135 -2.82 -10.45 -12.26
C TRP A 135 -1.78 -9.91 -13.24
N ALA A 136 -2.22 -9.24 -14.30
CA ALA A 136 -1.32 -8.64 -15.29
C ALA A 136 -0.41 -7.59 -14.67
N VAL A 137 -0.93 -6.66 -13.86
CA VAL A 137 -0.11 -5.62 -13.21
C VAL A 137 0.80 -6.20 -12.13
N LEU A 138 0.41 -7.27 -11.42
CA LEU A 138 1.30 -7.98 -10.50
C LEU A 138 2.46 -8.66 -11.25
N SER A 139 2.18 -9.25 -12.41
CA SER A 139 3.20 -9.84 -13.29
C SER A 139 4.13 -8.77 -13.88
N GLU A 140 3.61 -7.58 -14.16
CA GLU A 140 4.41 -6.42 -14.56
C GLU A 140 5.36 -6.00 -13.45
N ILE A 141 4.91 -5.95 -12.18
CA ILE A 141 5.78 -5.67 -11.02
C ILE A 141 6.91 -6.71 -10.94
N ASP A 142 6.60 -8.01 -11.09
CA ASP A 142 7.61 -9.08 -11.12
C ASP A 142 8.66 -8.82 -12.20
N THR A 143 8.22 -8.42 -13.39
CA THR A 143 9.10 -8.12 -14.53
C THR A 143 9.95 -6.88 -14.28
N LEU A 144 9.36 -5.81 -13.76
CA LEU A 144 10.03 -4.54 -13.46
C LEU A 144 11.07 -4.66 -12.35
N LEU A 145 10.88 -5.58 -11.41
CA LEU A 145 11.89 -5.91 -10.41
C LEU A 145 13.18 -6.43 -11.05
N GLY A 146 13.10 -7.24 -12.10
CA GLY A 146 14.27 -7.72 -12.84
C GLY A 146 15.34 -8.30 -11.91
N THR A 147 16.54 -7.68 -11.93
CA THR A 147 17.67 -8.00 -11.04
C THR A 147 17.81 -7.05 -9.85
N LYS A 148 16.87 -6.12 -9.70
CA LYS A 148 16.91 -5.10 -8.64
C LYS A 148 16.71 -5.72 -7.26
N THR A 149 17.38 -5.14 -6.27
CA THR A 149 17.17 -5.50 -4.87
C THR A 149 15.83 -4.96 -4.36
N TRP A 150 15.48 -3.72 -4.72
CA TRP A 150 14.27 -2.99 -4.32
C TRP A 150 13.54 -2.43 -5.55
N MET A 151 12.36 -1.88 -5.37
CA MET A 151 11.49 -1.41 -6.47
C MET A 151 12.21 -0.47 -7.45
N LEU A 152 13.08 0.40 -6.96
CA LEU A 152 13.78 1.41 -7.77
C LEU A 152 15.26 1.08 -8.03
N GLY A 153 15.81 -0.02 -7.49
CA GLY A 153 17.22 -0.39 -7.65
C GLY A 153 17.78 -0.99 -6.36
N ASP A 154 18.93 -0.48 -5.89
CA ASP A 154 19.66 -1.02 -4.75
C ASP A 154 19.30 -0.35 -3.41
N GLN A 155 18.54 0.75 -3.45
CA GLN A 155 18.10 1.46 -2.26
C GLN A 155 16.65 1.14 -1.94
N PHE A 156 16.38 0.77 -0.67
CA PHE A 156 15.03 0.69 -0.13
C PHE A 156 14.40 2.08 -0.06
N THR A 157 13.16 2.22 -0.52
CA THR A 157 12.44 3.49 -0.58
C THR A 157 10.97 3.33 -0.14
N VAL A 158 10.27 4.45 -0.03
CA VAL A 158 8.81 4.42 0.22
C VAL A 158 8.01 3.73 -0.89
N ALA A 159 8.57 3.58 -2.09
CA ALA A 159 7.93 2.79 -3.15
C ALA A 159 7.84 1.30 -2.76
N ASP A 160 8.83 0.78 -2.01
CA ASP A 160 8.82 -0.58 -1.47
C ASP A 160 7.74 -0.72 -0.40
N CYS A 161 7.59 0.27 0.48
CA CYS A 161 6.50 0.29 1.47
C CYS A 161 5.11 0.19 0.81
N TYR A 162 4.96 0.75 -0.40
CA TYR A 162 3.70 0.66 -1.13
C TYR A 162 3.57 -0.65 -1.92
N GLY A 163 4.65 -1.15 -2.49
CA GLY A 163 4.66 -2.39 -3.29
C GLY A 163 4.18 -3.62 -2.51
N ILE A 164 4.54 -3.76 -1.20
CA ILE A 164 4.17 -4.93 -0.39
C ILE A 164 2.65 -5.07 -0.19
N VAL A 165 1.91 -3.95 -0.26
CA VAL A 165 0.44 -3.95 -0.19
C VAL A 165 -0.15 -4.86 -1.27
N PHE A 166 0.33 -4.74 -2.50
CA PHE A 166 -0.25 -5.48 -3.63
C PHE A 166 0.14 -6.95 -3.62
N TYR A 167 1.32 -7.30 -3.13
CA TYR A 167 1.67 -8.69 -2.89
C TYR A 167 0.73 -9.32 -1.85
N SER A 168 0.52 -8.64 -0.72
CA SER A 168 -0.43 -9.05 0.33
C SER A 168 -1.85 -9.22 -0.21
N TRP A 169 -2.29 -8.28 -1.05
CA TRP A 169 -3.61 -8.37 -1.67
C TRP A 169 -3.73 -9.52 -2.67
N GLY A 170 -2.66 -9.82 -3.41
CA GLY A 170 -2.62 -10.99 -4.29
C GLY A 170 -2.80 -12.30 -3.53
N VAL A 171 -2.09 -12.45 -2.40
CA VAL A 171 -2.24 -13.62 -1.51
C VAL A 171 -3.66 -13.69 -0.95
N ARG A 172 -4.18 -12.59 -0.42
CA ARG A 172 -5.57 -12.52 0.11
C ARG A 172 -6.61 -12.87 -0.93
N ALA A 173 -6.39 -12.51 -2.18
CA ALA A 173 -7.26 -12.78 -3.31
C ALA A 173 -7.12 -14.20 -3.88
N GLY A 174 -6.28 -15.05 -3.29
CA GLY A 174 -6.03 -16.42 -3.72
C GLY A 174 -5.35 -16.52 -5.08
N LEU A 175 -4.55 -15.51 -5.47
CA LEU A 175 -3.75 -15.55 -6.68
C LEU A 175 -2.46 -16.36 -6.46
N PRO A 176 -1.90 -17.03 -7.48
CA PRO A 176 -0.70 -17.85 -7.34
C PRO A 176 0.57 -17.00 -7.25
N MET A 177 0.67 -16.19 -6.19
CA MET A 177 1.73 -15.19 -6.02
C MET A 177 3.15 -15.79 -6.04
N THR A 178 3.30 -17.06 -5.64
CA THR A 178 4.58 -17.78 -5.69
C THR A 178 5.08 -18.06 -7.11
N ASP A 179 4.25 -17.92 -8.13
CA ASP A 179 4.67 -18.02 -9.54
C ASP A 179 5.45 -16.77 -9.97
N LEU A 180 5.22 -15.64 -9.33
CA LEU A 180 5.95 -14.39 -9.51
C LEU A 180 7.26 -14.44 -8.71
N LYS A 181 8.28 -15.06 -9.28
CA LYS A 181 9.51 -15.45 -8.55
C LYS A 181 10.31 -14.27 -8.01
N ARG A 182 10.45 -13.20 -8.82
CA ARG A 182 11.19 -12.00 -8.42
C ARG A 182 10.45 -11.22 -7.36
N TYR A 183 9.13 -11.09 -7.52
CA TYR A 183 8.28 -10.41 -6.55
C TYR A 183 8.21 -11.19 -5.23
N THR A 184 8.18 -12.51 -5.28
CA THR A 184 8.25 -13.39 -4.09
C THR A 184 9.59 -13.22 -3.36
N ALA A 185 10.71 -13.28 -4.07
CA ALA A 185 12.02 -13.06 -3.46
C ALA A 185 12.18 -11.64 -2.88
N TRP A 186 11.61 -10.62 -3.56
CA TRP A 186 11.55 -9.27 -3.04
C TRP A 186 10.68 -9.18 -1.76
N LYS A 187 9.50 -9.82 -1.75
CA LYS A 187 8.64 -9.92 -0.56
C LYS A 187 9.37 -10.57 0.62
N ASP A 188 10.19 -11.59 0.39
CA ASP A 188 10.97 -12.22 1.46
C ASP A 188 11.99 -11.25 2.06
N ARG A 189 12.64 -10.42 1.21
CA ARG A 189 13.51 -9.33 1.69
C ARG A 189 12.73 -8.28 2.50
N MET A 190 11.52 -7.94 2.06
CA MET A 190 10.63 -7.05 2.84
C MET A 190 10.34 -7.63 4.22
N LEU A 191 9.97 -8.90 4.31
CA LEU A 191 9.67 -9.58 5.58
C LEU A 191 10.88 -9.72 6.51
N ALA A 192 12.10 -9.67 5.97
CA ALA A 192 13.32 -9.67 6.77
C ALA A 192 13.59 -8.32 7.47
N ARG A 193 12.88 -7.24 7.09
CA ARG A 193 13.00 -5.92 7.72
C ARG A 193 12.15 -5.88 9.01
N PRO A 194 12.76 -5.56 10.18
CA PRO A 194 12.03 -5.58 11.45
C PRO A 194 10.79 -4.67 11.48
N ALA A 195 10.88 -3.47 10.92
CA ALA A 195 9.76 -2.51 10.87
C ALA A 195 8.60 -3.04 10.02
N VAL A 196 8.90 -3.63 8.85
CA VAL A 196 7.89 -4.24 7.98
C VAL A 196 7.19 -5.38 8.71
N ARG A 197 7.96 -6.29 9.32
CA ARG A 197 7.41 -7.44 10.04
C ARG A 197 6.53 -7.01 11.20
N LYS A 198 7.00 -6.07 12.02
CA LYS A 198 6.23 -5.49 13.15
C LYS A 198 4.89 -4.95 12.68
N THR A 199 4.88 -4.15 11.60
CA THR A 199 3.65 -3.57 11.05
C THR A 199 2.68 -4.64 10.54
N LEU A 200 3.19 -5.64 9.82
CA LEU A 200 2.37 -6.74 9.30
C LEU A 200 1.74 -7.57 10.43
N GLU A 201 2.49 -7.81 11.51
CA GLU A 201 2.00 -8.50 12.71
C GLU A 201 0.93 -7.66 13.43
N ALA A 202 1.16 -6.36 13.62
CA ALA A 202 0.20 -5.43 14.24
C ALA A 202 -1.12 -5.37 13.45
N GLU A 203 -1.06 -5.37 12.12
CA GLU A 203 -2.24 -5.38 11.24
C GLU A 203 -2.81 -6.78 10.99
N GLN A 204 -2.27 -7.84 11.61
CA GLN A 204 -2.67 -9.23 11.39
C GLN A 204 -2.70 -9.59 9.89
N ASN A 205 -1.66 -9.19 9.18
CA ASN A 205 -1.59 -9.33 7.73
C ASN A 205 -1.39 -10.79 7.32
N VAL A 206 -2.01 -11.19 6.21
CA VAL A 206 -1.94 -12.55 5.66
C VAL A 206 -0.52 -13.04 5.39
N LEU A 207 0.46 -12.15 5.20
CA LEU A 207 1.86 -12.50 4.94
C LEU A 207 2.62 -13.03 6.16
N VAL A 208 2.08 -12.85 7.36
CA VAL A 208 2.71 -13.28 8.63
C VAL A 208 1.81 -14.21 9.45
N GLN A 209 0.62 -14.54 8.93
CA GLN A 209 -0.25 -15.56 9.55
C GLN A 209 0.29 -16.96 9.21
N PRO A 210 0.19 -17.92 10.14
CA PRO A 210 0.48 -19.31 9.82
C PRO A 210 -0.46 -19.80 8.69
N ALA A 211 0.11 -20.60 7.78
CA ALA A 211 -0.61 -21.23 6.69
C ALA A 211 -1.66 -22.24 7.19
#